data_eb6019ea3b1176dfb00ec14d4580b6a0
#
_entry.id   eb6019ea3b1176dfb00ec14d4580b6a0
#
_cell.length_a   1.000
_cell.length_b   1.000
_cell.length_c   1.000
_cell.angle_alpha   90.00
_cell.angle_beta   90.00
_cell.angle_gamma   90.00
#
_symmetry.space_group_name_H-M   'P 1'
#
loop_
_entity.id
_entity.type
_entity.pdbx_description
1 polymer ?
#
loop_
_entity_poly.entity_id
_entity_poly.type
_entity_poly.pdbx_seq_one_letter_code
_entity_poly.pdbx_strand_id
1 'polypeptide(L)'
;MIRTEFDVSRLLSVVLVVAAVLGVAVPFLLGLPNLSILGLYVAVPMIAAPLVARGVRAGSETGGGWSPPVRVDWRVWSTLFHLVLGALVLVLVATDVRPYAFYAGVSLLYLCCFLLIATAPTGRASRAIGLYHLAVTLLLVIYSVTLNYGLFVGHTDLTSHISMTTTILETGRTSTLLPSYDSFQLWHVYTAFASLVFGGWLAPYTAIYLLSGGLFAAGVGLTYGVARRLYPDEKYGLLASLVAISFPLYLFYGMYSIPRSVASIFFLALLLALLSRPTAGMQLLTVGLVAAIVVAHPVTIPFVLAILALVALAERTVTRSEPIVGSYVLTVTFLFTALYWLYAAEFVVTRIAGTIYAVLFEPTESAVPEGVITSPWVEVANFVPYGFALFFVLLGFLFLLERDRRPAYADGGAGDDDVVHGGSWGPSGRTTAVGVVAILLVPLVFPGPVLLLDALAGVNVDRFGHYGFMFVALAGGYGLYELLQRGGLTVLLVLLLILSLFTFTAVSSDFTASDNPVVERPFYTFYLSDHERQSFAAVDDGYGGEIGTDRIACRYMGEFHGSLCSVVDAGEGDAMFDDHDAVLVREGELENRPLQFTQYVDESDLPRDTLEERDRVYDSGAVAVHS
;
A
#
# COMPACT_ATOMS: atom_id res chain seq x y z
N MET A 1 -37.10 4.88 -36.25
CA MET A 1 -36.86 5.32 -34.87
C MET A 1 -35.38 5.08 -34.57
N ILE A 2 -34.51 6.06 -34.78
CA ILE A 2 -33.06 5.96 -34.59
C ILE A 2 -32.82 5.94 -33.09
N ARG A 3 -32.67 4.74 -32.48
CA ARG A 3 -32.04 4.60 -31.15
C ARG A 3 -30.57 4.93 -31.34
N THR A 4 -30.21 6.18 -31.11
CA THR A 4 -28.83 6.54 -30.83
C THR A 4 -28.42 5.81 -29.54
N GLU A 5 -27.87 4.60 -29.68
CA GLU A 5 -27.25 3.91 -28.56
C GLU A 5 -26.12 4.80 -28.07
N PHE A 6 -26.35 5.44 -26.94
CA PHE A 6 -25.40 6.34 -26.28
C PHE A 6 -24.19 5.52 -25.84
N ASP A 7 -23.07 5.71 -26.52
CA ASP A 7 -21.84 4.95 -26.20
C ASP A 7 -21.14 5.52 -24.96
N VAL A 8 -21.53 5.01 -23.76
CA VAL A 8 -20.98 5.44 -22.46
C VAL A 8 -19.45 5.33 -22.44
N SER A 9 -18.86 4.32 -23.11
CA SER A 9 -17.40 4.17 -23.10
C SER A 9 -16.71 5.27 -23.92
N ARG A 10 -17.34 5.73 -25.01
CA ARG A 10 -16.87 6.89 -25.78
C ARG A 10 -17.03 8.20 -25.01
N LEU A 11 -18.20 8.40 -24.38
CA LEU A 11 -18.41 9.57 -23.54
C LEU A 11 -17.39 9.63 -22.43
N LEU A 12 -17.20 8.53 -21.71
CA LEU A 12 -16.21 8.44 -20.64
C LEU A 12 -14.79 8.73 -21.17
N SER A 13 -14.43 8.19 -22.33
CA SER A 13 -13.13 8.45 -22.95
C SER A 13 -12.92 9.95 -23.22
N VAL A 14 -13.95 10.65 -23.71
CA VAL A 14 -13.90 12.11 -23.93
C VAL A 14 -13.79 12.84 -22.60
N VAL A 15 -14.60 12.47 -21.61
CA VAL A 15 -14.55 13.07 -20.26
C VAL A 15 -13.17 12.93 -19.64
N LEU A 16 -12.57 11.74 -19.72
CA LEU A 16 -11.21 11.49 -19.19
C LEU A 16 -10.18 12.41 -19.87
N VAL A 17 -10.19 12.50 -21.19
CA VAL A 17 -9.25 13.35 -21.93
C VAL A 17 -9.46 14.83 -21.58
N VAL A 18 -10.71 15.30 -21.54
CA VAL A 18 -11.01 16.69 -21.17
C VAL A 18 -10.60 16.98 -19.74
N ALA A 19 -10.92 16.10 -18.79
CA ALA A 19 -10.54 16.25 -17.40
C ALA A 19 -9.00 16.24 -17.22
N ALA A 20 -8.27 15.41 -17.98
CA ALA A 20 -6.80 15.39 -17.97
C ALA A 20 -6.22 16.73 -18.45
N VAL A 21 -6.73 17.25 -19.57
CA VAL A 21 -6.27 18.55 -20.10
C VAL A 21 -6.60 19.68 -19.13
N LEU A 22 -7.81 19.72 -18.58
CA LEU A 22 -8.20 20.74 -17.61
C LEU A 22 -7.41 20.62 -16.31
N GLY A 23 -7.15 19.41 -15.83
CA GLY A 23 -6.37 19.15 -14.62
C GLY A 23 -4.92 19.65 -14.67
N VAL A 24 -4.35 19.78 -15.87
CA VAL A 24 -3.01 20.37 -16.07
C VAL A 24 -3.11 21.86 -16.44
N ALA A 25 -4.02 22.23 -17.34
CA ALA A 25 -4.10 23.59 -17.87
C ALA A 25 -4.65 24.59 -16.85
N VAL A 26 -5.66 24.22 -16.05
CA VAL A 26 -6.27 25.15 -15.08
C VAL A 26 -5.29 25.57 -13.98
N PRO A 27 -4.58 24.67 -13.29
CA PRO A 27 -3.58 25.09 -12.31
C PRO A 27 -2.49 25.97 -12.94
N PHE A 28 -2.03 25.64 -14.16
CA PHE A 28 -1.04 26.47 -14.86
C PHE A 28 -1.54 27.89 -15.08
N LEU A 29 -2.78 28.05 -15.57
CA LEU A 29 -3.39 29.37 -15.82
C LEU A 29 -3.65 30.15 -14.51
N LEU A 30 -3.83 29.46 -13.40
CA LEU A 30 -3.99 30.05 -12.07
C LEU A 30 -2.64 30.43 -11.41
N GLY A 31 -1.50 30.23 -12.09
CA GLY A 31 -0.19 30.55 -11.55
C GLY A 31 0.35 29.49 -10.59
N LEU A 32 -0.16 28.25 -10.66
CA LEU A 32 0.25 27.09 -9.84
C LEU A 32 1.00 26.06 -10.69
N PRO A 33 2.20 26.37 -11.24
CA PRO A 33 2.90 25.49 -12.17
C PRO A 33 3.33 24.16 -11.52
N ASN A 34 3.68 24.17 -10.25
CA ASN A 34 4.06 22.94 -9.52
C ASN A 34 2.92 21.93 -9.47
N LEU A 35 1.69 22.41 -9.28
CA LEU A 35 0.50 21.58 -9.28
C LEU A 35 0.17 21.03 -10.68
N SER A 36 0.42 21.82 -11.74
CA SER A 36 0.30 21.38 -13.12
C SER A 36 1.27 20.24 -13.44
N ILE A 37 2.54 20.39 -13.03
CA ILE A 37 3.56 19.35 -13.22
C ILE A 37 3.14 18.08 -12.46
N LEU A 38 2.73 18.22 -11.22
CA LEU A 38 2.25 17.10 -10.42
C LEU A 38 1.05 16.40 -11.07
N GLY A 39 0.14 17.16 -11.69
CA GLY A 39 -1.02 16.62 -12.41
C GLY A 39 -0.67 15.67 -13.56
N LEU A 40 0.57 15.69 -14.08
CA LEU A 40 0.98 14.86 -15.22
C LEU A 40 0.87 13.36 -14.94
N TYR A 41 1.17 12.90 -13.71
CA TYR A 41 1.09 11.46 -13.39
C TYR A 41 -0.35 10.91 -13.49
N VAL A 42 -1.37 11.76 -13.34
CA VAL A 42 -2.79 11.43 -13.55
C VAL A 42 -3.21 11.67 -14.99
N ALA A 43 -2.82 12.80 -15.58
CA ALA A 43 -3.25 13.21 -16.91
C ALA A 43 -2.75 12.27 -18.01
N VAL A 44 -1.50 11.82 -17.93
CA VAL A 44 -0.94 10.89 -18.93
C VAL A 44 -1.73 9.58 -19.00
N PRO A 45 -2.01 8.85 -17.91
CA PRO A 45 -2.87 7.66 -17.95
C PRO A 45 -4.29 7.94 -18.44
N MET A 46 -4.90 9.07 -18.05
CA MET A 46 -6.26 9.43 -18.47
C MET A 46 -6.36 9.67 -19.98
N ILE A 47 -5.30 10.07 -20.64
CA ILE A 47 -5.22 10.23 -22.10
C ILE A 47 -4.83 8.90 -22.75
N ALA A 48 -3.82 8.22 -22.22
CA ALA A 48 -3.25 7.01 -22.83
C ALA A 48 -4.23 5.82 -22.79
N ALA A 49 -4.97 5.61 -21.69
CA ALA A 49 -5.87 4.46 -21.56
C ALA A 49 -7.00 4.45 -22.62
N PRO A 50 -7.73 5.54 -22.88
CA PRO A 50 -8.71 5.59 -23.97
C PRO A 50 -8.11 5.36 -25.36
N LEU A 51 -6.92 5.90 -25.62
CA LEU A 51 -6.25 5.72 -26.92
C LEU A 51 -5.84 4.25 -27.13
N VAL A 52 -5.24 3.62 -26.13
CA VAL A 52 -4.86 2.21 -26.18
C VAL A 52 -6.10 1.32 -26.29
N ALA A 53 -7.15 1.57 -25.50
CA ALA A 53 -8.40 0.83 -25.60
C ALA A 53 -8.98 0.88 -27.01
N ARG A 54 -8.96 2.06 -27.65
CA ARG A 54 -9.43 2.25 -29.03
C ARG A 54 -8.54 1.51 -30.05
N GLY A 55 -7.21 1.60 -29.91
CA GLY A 55 -6.26 0.91 -30.78
C GLY A 55 -6.37 -0.62 -30.73
N VAL A 56 -6.51 -1.17 -29.52
CA VAL A 56 -6.68 -2.62 -29.31
C VAL A 56 -8.02 -3.12 -29.87
N ARG A 57 -9.09 -2.32 -29.83
CA ARG A 57 -10.39 -2.64 -30.46
C ARG A 57 -10.26 -2.79 -31.98
N ALA A 58 -9.67 -1.79 -32.61
CA ALA A 58 -9.50 -1.80 -34.07
C ALA A 58 -8.69 -3.01 -34.54
N GLY A 59 -7.70 -3.47 -33.76
CA GLY A 59 -6.91 -4.67 -34.05
C GLY A 59 -7.65 -5.99 -33.83
N SER A 60 -8.60 -6.05 -32.88
CA SER A 60 -9.32 -7.30 -32.55
C SER A 60 -10.41 -7.68 -33.54
N GLU A 61 -10.91 -6.72 -34.34
CA GLU A 61 -11.91 -6.96 -35.40
C GLU A 61 -11.30 -7.80 -36.56
N THR A 62 -9.99 -7.93 -36.62
CA THR A 62 -9.28 -8.74 -37.62
C THR A 62 -9.10 -10.22 -37.26
N GLY A 63 -9.70 -10.69 -36.17
CA GLY A 63 -10.07 -12.11 -36.02
C GLY A 63 -9.05 -13.08 -35.42
N GLY A 64 -8.09 -12.66 -34.62
CA GLY A 64 -7.15 -13.56 -33.95
C GLY A 64 -7.27 -13.53 -32.43
N GLY A 65 -7.85 -14.57 -31.81
CA GLY A 65 -7.66 -14.78 -30.37
C GLY A 65 -6.17 -14.92 -30.05
N TRP A 66 -5.69 -14.32 -28.94
CA TRP A 66 -4.28 -14.38 -28.57
C TRP A 66 -3.85 -15.82 -28.28
N SER A 67 -2.99 -16.34 -29.10
CA SER A 67 -2.14 -17.46 -28.73
C SER A 67 -0.74 -16.91 -28.47
N PRO A 68 -0.11 -17.21 -27.31
CA PRO A 68 1.24 -16.73 -27.06
C PRO A 68 2.12 -17.11 -28.26
N PRO A 69 2.90 -16.16 -28.79
CA PRO A 69 3.76 -16.42 -29.95
C PRO A 69 4.80 -17.50 -29.64
N VAL A 70 5.09 -17.70 -28.36
CA VAL A 70 5.99 -18.74 -27.86
C VAL A 70 5.38 -19.31 -26.58
N ARG A 71 5.15 -20.62 -26.54
CA ARG A 71 4.83 -21.34 -25.29
C ARG A 71 6.13 -21.74 -24.62
N VAL A 72 6.37 -21.23 -23.44
CA VAL A 72 7.55 -21.55 -22.63
C VAL A 72 7.12 -22.37 -21.42
N ASP A 73 7.85 -23.45 -21.15
CA ASP A 73 7.61 -24.26 -19.95
C ASP A 73 7.85 -23.39 -18.71
N TRP A 74 6.95 -23.48 -17.73
CA TRP A 74 7.06 -22.75 -16.46
C TRP A 74 8.41 -23.00 -15.75
N ARG A 75 9.05 -24.14 -15.98
CA ARG A 75 10.34 -24.48 -15.37
C ARG A 75 11.45 -23.53 -15.80
N VAL A 76 11.43 -23.04 -17.04
CA VAL A 76 12.42 -22.08 -17.53
C VAL A 76 12.33 -20.77 -16.72
N TRP A 77 11.12 -20.23 -16.59
CA TRP A 77 10.90 -19.01 -15.81
C TRP A 77 11.18 -19.21 -14.33
N SER A 78 10.84 -20.38 -13.78
CA SER A 78 11.14 -20.73 -12.40
C SER A 78 12.65 -20.82 -12.15
N THR A 79 13.42 -21.43 -13.06
CA THR A 79 14.88 -21.47 -12.93
C THR A 79 15.49 -20.07 -12.95
N LEU A 80 15.09 -19.23 -13.91
CA LEU A 80 15.57 -17.85 -13.99
C LEU A 80 15.20 -17.05 -12.74
N PHE A 81 13.96 -17.20 -12.27
CA PHE A 81 13.48 -16.56 -11.03
C PHE A 81 14.37 -16.92 -9.84
N HIS A 82 14.67 -18.19 -9.61
CA HIS A 82 15.48 -18.59 -8.46
C HIS A 82 16.95 -18.18 -8.59
N LEU A 83 17.49 -18.11 -9.81
CA LEU A 83 18.84 -17.57 -10.02
C LEU A 83 18.91 -16.08 -9.67
N VAL A 84 17.93 -15.29 -10.13
CA VAL A 84 17.85 -13.87 -9.79
C VAL A 84 17.60 -13.67 -8.29
N LEU A 85 16.69 -14.44 -7.70
CA LEU A 85 16.42 -14.41 -6.26
C LEU A 85 17.68 -14.70 -5.44
N GLY A 86 18.42 -15.75 -5.78
CA GLY A 86 19.66 -16.10 -5.10
C GLY A 86 20.70 -14.98 -5.21
N ALA A 87 20.86 -14.38 -6.40
CA ALA A 87 21.76 -13.25 -6.59
C ALA A 87 21.35 -12.04 -5.76
N LEU A 88 20.04 -11.74 -5.65
CA LEU A 88 19.54 -10.62 -4.83
C LEU A 88 19.73 -10.84 -3.34
N VAL A 89 19.54 -12.06 -2.85
CA VAL A 89 19.85 -12.38 -1.44
C VAL A 89 21.33 -12.18 -1.15
N LEU A 90 22.22 -12.58 -2.07
CA LEU A 90 23.66 -12.35 -1.92
C LEU A 90 23.99 -10.85 -1.94
N VAL A 91 23.35 -10.05 -2.81
CA VAL A 91 23.51 -8.59 -2.83
C VAL A 91 23.09 -7.99 -1.49
N LEU A 92 21.92 -8.36 -0.96
CA LEU A 92 21.43 -7.86 0.32
C LEU A 92 22.35 -8.20 1.49
N VAL A 93 22.93 -9.40 1.50
CA VAL A 93 23.85 -9.82 2.57
C VAL A 93 25.23 -9.15 2.45
N ALA A 94 25.61 -8.74 1.23
CA ALA A 94 26.91 -8.15 0.95
C ALA A 94 26.94 -6.61 1.03
N THR A 95 25.80 -5.95 1.26
CA THR A 95 25.69 -4.47 1.26
C THR A 95 24.94 -3.99 2.49
N ASP A 96 25.33 -2.84 3.02
CA ASP A 96 24.69 -2.22 4.19
C ASP A 96 23.37 -1.51 3.85
N VAL A 97 23.22 -1.10 2.59
CA VAL A 97 22.00 -0.48 2.05
C VAL A 97 21.56 -1.20 0.77
N ARG A 98 20.31 -1.06 0.39
CA ARG A 98 19.79 -1.65 -0.85
C ARG A 98 20.28 -0.88 -2.08
N PRO A 99 21.22 -1.42 -2.87
CA PRO A 99 21.80 -0.73 -4.03
C PRO A 99 20.84 -0.73 -5.23
N TYR A 100 21.13 0.04 -6.27
CA TYR A 100 20.39 0.00 -7.56
C TYR A 100 20.16 -1.41 -8.10
N ALA A 101 21.17 -2.29 -7.95
CA ALA A 101 21.08 -3.68 -8.38
C ALA A 101 19.95 -4.45 -7.69
N PHE A 102 19.64 -4.13 -6.43
CA PHE A 102 18.50 -4.71 -5.72
C PHE A 102 17.18 -4.31 -6.39
N TYR A 103 16.93 -3.02 -6.60
CA TYR A 103 15.70 -2.53 -7.20
C TYR A 103 15.49 -3.04 -8.64
N ALA A 104 16.55 -3.02 -9.45
CA ALA A 104 16.53 -3.55 -10.80
C ALA A 104 16.29 -5.07 -10.82
N GLY A 105 16.91 -5.80 -9.90
CA GLY A 105 16.75 -7.25 -9.81
C GLY A 105 15.35 -7.65 -9.29
N VAL A 106 14.77 -6.90 -8.36
CA VAL A 106 13.37 -7.13 -7.95
C VAL A 106 12.44 -6.91 -9.14
N SER A 107 12.62 -5.83 -9.92
CA SER A 107 11.86 -5.62 -11.16
C SER A 107 11.98 -6.81 -12.11
N LEU A 108 13.17 -7.40 -12.24
CA LEU A 108 13.39 -8.60 -13.05
C LEU A 108 12.64 -9.82 -12.51
N LEU A 109 12.51 -9.98 -11.17
CA LEU A 109 11.65 -11.03 -10.59
C LEU A 109 10.18 -10.84 -10.98
N TYR A 110 9.66 -9.60 -10.94
CA TYR A 110 8.31 -9.29 -11.43
C TYR A 110 8.13 -9.63 -12.90
N LEU A 111 9.12 -9.35 -13.74
CA LEU A 111 9.10 -9.72 -15.16
C LEU A 111 9.09 -11.24 -15.35
N CYS A 112 9.87 -11.99 -14.55
CA CYS A 112 9.81 -13.45 -14.55
C CYS A 112 8.41 -13.97 -14.20
N CYS A 113 7.76 -13.39 -13.17
CA CYS A 113 6.38 -13.71 -12.81
C CYS A 113 5.42 -13.42 -13.97
N PHE A 114 5.51 -12.23 -14.57
CA PHE A 114 4.66 -11.84 -15.69
C PHE A 114 4.85 -12.76 -16.91
N LEU A 115 6.09 -13.06 -17.30
CA LEU A 115 6.41 -13.94 -18.42
C LEU A 115 5.92 -15.37 -18.18
N LEU A 116 6.03 -15.88 -16.96
CA LEU A 116 5.42 -17.16 -16.57
C LEU A 116 3.91 -17.12 -16.79
N ILE A 117 3.21 -16.09 -16.30
CA ILE A 117 1.75 -15.95 -16.43
C ILE A 117 1.35 -15.81 -17.90
N ALA A 118 2.11 -15.03 -18.68
CA ALA A 118 1.81 -14.77 -20.07
C ALA A 118 2.04 -16.00 -20.95
N THR A 119 3.16 -16.69 -20.82
CA THR A 119 3.64 -17.67 -21.82
C THR A 119 3.46 -19.12 -21.39
N ALA A 120 3.39 -19.43 -20.08
CA ALA A 120 3.21 -20.80 -19.64
C ALA A 120 1.78 -21.31 -19.91
N PRO A 121 1.62 -22.61 -20.24
CA PRO A 121 0.32 -23.24 -20.32
C PRO A 121 -0.43 -23.12 -18.99
N THR A 122 -1.73 -22.83 -19.05
CA THR A 122 -2.60 -22.86 -17.87
C THR A 122 -2.68 -24.25 -17.27
N GLY A 123 -2.60 -24.35 -15.94
CA GLY A 123 -2.68 -25.62 -15.25
C GLY A 123 -2.31 -25.52 -13.77
N ARG A 124 -2.55 -26.60 -13.04
CA ARG A 124 -2.34 -26.62 -11.58
C ARG A 124 -0.89 -26.29 -11.19
N ALA A 125 0.09 -26.81 -11.93
CA ALA A 125 1.51 -26.58 -11.62
C ALA A 125 1.90 -25.12 -11.88
N SER A 126 1.64 -24.57 -13.09
CA SER A 126 1.96 -23.19 -13.44
C SER A 126 1.26 -22.18 -12.54
N ARG A 127 0.01 -22.44 -12.14
CA ARG A 127 -0.71 -21.64 -11.16
C ARG A 127 -0.03 -21.64 -9.80
N ALA A 128 0.28 -22.82 -9.26
CA ALA A 128 0.91 -22.94 -7.94
C ALA A 128 2.28 -22.25 -7.91
N ILE A 129 3.08 -22.45 -8.95
CA ILE A 129 4.40 -21.82 -9.12
C ILE A 129 4.25 -20.30 -9.30
N GLY A 130 3.26 -19.83 -10.08
CA GLY A 130 2.98 -18.40 -10.24
C GLY A 130 2.65 -17.72 -8.92
N LEU A 131 1.76 -18.30 -8.10
CA LEU A 131 1.44 -17.80 -6.77
C LEU A 131 2.65 -17.82 -5.83
N TYR A 132 3.45 -18.89 -5.87
CA TYR A 132 4.68 -19.01 -5.11
C TYR A 132 5.68 -17.89 -5.47
N HIS A 133 5.94 -17.68 -6.78
CA HIS A 133 6.86 -16.63 -7.22
C HIS A 133 6.38 -15.23 -6.79
N LEU A 134 5.09 -14.93 -6.96
CA LEU A 134 4.52 -13.66 -6.52
C LEU A 134 4.68 -13.46 -5.00
N ALA A 135 4.38 -14.48 -4.21
CA ALA A 135 4.53 -14.44 -2.75
C ALA A 135 6.00 -14.26 -2.33
N VAL A 136 6.94 -14.98 -2.96
CA VAL A 136 8.37 -14.88 -2.67
C VAL A 136 8.93 -13.52 -3.10
N THR A 137 8.52 -12.98 -4.25
CA THR A 137 8.90 -11.62 -4.68
C THR A 137 8.48 -10.59 -3.64
N LEU A 138 7.23 -10.66 -3.16
CA LEU A 138 6.73 -9.80 -2.09
C LEU A 138 7.52 -9.96 -0.79
N LEU A 139 7.76 -11.20 -0.35
CA LEU A 139 8.53 -11.49 0.86
C LEU A 139 9.96 -10.98 0.78
N LEU A 140 10.61 -11.07 -0.38
CA LEU A 140 11.95 -10.51 -0.58
C LEU A 140 11.95 -9.01 -0.32
N VAL A 141 10.96 -8.27 -0.85
CA VAL A 141 10.85 -6.82 -0.61
C VAL A 141 10.57 -6.54 0.86
N ILE A 142 9.61 -7.25 1.48
CA ILE A 142 9.26 -7.06 2.90
C ILE A 142 10.46 -7.33 3.80
N TYR A 143 11.16 -8.43 3.60
CA TYR A 143 12.26 -8.82 4.47
C TYR A 143 13.60 -8.15 4.11
N SER A 144 13.69 -7.47 2.97
CA SER A 144 14.91 -6.72 2.63
C SER A 144 15.29 -5.71 3.72
N VAL A 145 14.29 -5.08 4.35
CA VAL A 145 14.52 -4.11 5.43
C VAL A 145 14.99 -4.74 6.75
N THR A 146 14.74 -6.03 6.96
CA THR A 146 15.23 -6.75 8.15
C THR A 146 16.57 -7.47 7.91
N LEU A 147 16.97 -7.60 6.65
CA LEU A 147 18.25 -8.19 6.26
C LEU A 147 19.37 -7.14 6.18
N ASN A 148 19.04 -5.90 5.79
CA ASN A 148 20.00 -4.84 5.62
C ASN A 148 20.15 -3.90 6.82
N TYR A 149 19.05 -3.70 7.59
CA TYR A 149 19.05 -2.69 8.66
C TYR A 149 18.93 -3.34 10.03
N GLY A 150 19.65 -2.82 11.00
CA GLY A 150 19.58 -3.31 12.37
C GLY A 150 18.19 -3.20 12.97
N LEU A 151 17.49 -2.09 12.72
CA LEU A 151 16.09 -1.89 13.06
C LEU A 151 15.42 -1.00 12.02
N PHE A 152 14.38 -1.52 11.37
CA PHE A 152 13.50 -0.71 10.55
C PHE A 152 12.40 -0.09 11.42
N VAL A 153 12.35 1.23 11.49
CA VAL A 153 11.41 1.97 12.35
C VAL A 153 10.15 2.43 11.59
N GLY A 154 10.17 2.36 10.26
CA GLY A 154 9.10 2.86 9.41
C GLY A 154 8.83 4.35 9.67
N HIS A 155 7.55 4.73 9.72
CA HIS A 155 7.15 6.09 10.10
C HIS A 155 7.10 6.29 11.63
N THR A 156 8.06 5.76 12.38
CA THR A 156 8.20 5.83 13.84
C THR A 156 7.20 5.02 14.69
N ASP A 157 6.04 4.60 14.16
CA ASP A 157 5.05 3.86 14.98
C ASP A 157 5.47 2.43 15.31
N LEU A 158 6.35 1.83 14.52
CA LEU A 158 6.73 0.43 14.68
C LEU A 158 7.46 0.16 16.00
N THR A 159 8.26 1.11 16.48
CA THR A 159 8.95 1.02 17.77
C THR A 159 7.96 0.82 18.91
N SER A 160 6.91 1.65 18.98
CA SER A 160 5.84 1.50 19.99
C SER A 160 5.15 0.13 19.92
N HIS A 161 4.90 -0.38 18.71
CA HIS A 161 4.26 -1.69 18.54
C HIS A 161 5.17 -2.83 18.99
N ILE A 162 6.49 -2.72 18.79
CA ILE A 162 7.48 -3.68 19.31
C ILE A 162 7.49 -3.62 20.83
N SER A 163 7.58 -2.42 21.43
CA SER A 163 7.59 -2.21 22.87
C SER A 163 6.30 -2.74 23.54
N MET A 164 5.13 -2.50 22.96
CA MET A 164 3.86 -3.07 23.44
C MET A 164 3.88 -4.61 23.42
N THR A 165 4.41 -5.22 22.37
CA THR A 165 4.55 -6.68 22.28
C THR A 165 5.52 -7.21 23.34
N THR A 166 6.62 -6.52 23.57
CA THR A 166 7.61 -6.84 24.62
C THR A 166 6.97 -6.78 26.00
N THR A 167 6.23 -5.71 26.31
CA THR A 167 5.51 -5.57 27.58
C THR A 167 4.53 -6.73 27.82
N ILE A 168 3.80 -7.16 26.78
CA ILE A 168 2.87 -8.31 26.91
C ILE A 168 3.65 -9.60 27.20
N LEU A 169 4.80 -9.81 26.56
CA LEU A 169 5.64 -10.99 26.80
C LEU A 169 6.20 -11.04 28.22
N GLU A 170 6.66 -9.90 28.74
CA GLU A 170 7.31 -9.80 30.05
C GLU A 170 6.31 -9.83 31.19
N THR A 171 5.17 -9.15 31.02
CA THR A 171 4.22 -8.94 32.12
C THR A 171 3.00 -9.86 32.06
N GLY A 172 2.71 -10.46 30.91
CA GLY A 172 1.47 -11.18 30.64
C GLY A 172 0.23 -10.26 30.59
N ARG A 173 0.41 -8.94 30.49
CA ARG A 173 -0.67 -7.93 30.48
C ARG A 173 -0.57 -7.07 29.23
N THR A 174 -1.72 -6.54 28.83
CA THR A 174 -1.76 -5.55 27.74
C THR A 174 -1.05 -4.25 28.16
N SER A 175 -0.36 -3.64 27.21
CA SER A 175 0.42 -2.42 27.44
C SER A 175 -0.49 -1.18 27.32
N THR A 176 -0.21 -0.17 28.14
CA THR A 176 -0.87 1.16 28.09
C THR A 176 0.02 2.23 27.47
N LEU A 177 1.13 1.84 26.84
CA LEU A 177 2.11 2.75 26.24
C LEU A 177 1.49 3.72 25.23
N LEU A 178 0.56 3.22 24.42
CA LEU A 178 -0.20 4.03 23.47
C LEU A 178 -1.68 4.03 23.86
N PRO A 179 -2.21 5.08 24.50
CA PRO A 179 -3.61 5.15 24.95
C PRO A 179 -4.62 4.88 23.82
N SER A 180 -4.30 5.30 22.60
CA SER A 180 -5.14 5.02 21.42
C SER A 180 -5.24 3.54 21.06
N TYR A 181 -4.38 2.68 21.61
CA TYR A 181 -4.35 1.23 21.37
C TYR A 181 -4.75 0.39 22.59
N ASP A 182 -5.08 1.00 23.73
CA ASP A 182 -5.43 0.25 24.95
C ASP A 182 -6.52 -0.80 24.69
N SER A 183 -7.50 -0.48 23.87
CA SER A 183 -8.58 -1.39 23.47
C SER A 183 -8.31 -2.14 22.17
N PHE A 184 -7.18 -1.96 21.49
CA PHE A 184 -6.92 -2.48 20.14
C PHE A 184 -5.62 -3.29 20.10
N GLN A 185 -5.46 -4.25 21.03
CA GLN A 185 -4.21 -4.99 21.19
C GLN A 185 -4.18 -6.37 20.53
N LEU A 186 -5.15 -6.70 19.68
CA LEU A 186 -5.22 -8.02 19.05
C LEU A 186 -3.92 -8.40 18.33
N TRP A 187 -3.32 -7.46 17.61
CA TRP A 187 -2.06 -7.69 16.88
C TRP A 187 -0.88 -7.95 17.83
N HIS A 188 -0.75 -7.16 18.90
CA HIS A 188 0.33 -7.30 19.87
C HIS A 188 0.23 -8.61 20.67
N VAL A 189 -1.00 -8.98 21.07
CA VAL A 189 -1.24 -10.28 21.72
C VAL A 189 -0.90 -11.43 20.77
N TYR A 190 -1.28 -11.33 19.50
CA TYR A 190 -0.98 -12.35 18.51
C TYR A 190 0.53 -12.50 18.24
N THR A 191 1.26 -11.39 18.15
CA THR A 191 2.72 -11.40 17.98
C THR A 191 3.45 -11.91 19.23
N ALA A 192 3.00 -11.52 20.41
CA ALA A 192 3.52 -12.04 21.67
C ALA A 192 3.28 -13.56 21.80
N PHE A 193 2.07 -14.02 21.47
CA PHE A 193 1.76 -15.45 21.44
C PHE A 193 2.66 -16.23 20.46
N ALA A 194 2.94 -15.67 19.28
CA ALA A 194 3.86 -16.29 18.33
C ALA A 194 5.27 -16.42 18.92
N SER A 195 5.80 -15.38 19.57
CA SER A 195 7.10 -15.45 20.26
C SER A 195 7.12 -16.57 21.30
N LEU A 196 6.05 -16.74 22.08
CA LEU A 196 5.92 -17.81 23.09
C LEU A 196 5.87 -19.20 22.46
N VAL A 197 5.11 -19.38 21.38
CA VAL A 197 4.99 -20.68 20.68
C VAL A 197 6.33 -21.13 20.12
N PHE A 198 7.15 -20.22 19.68
CA PHE A 198 8.52 -20.51 19.24
C PHE A 198 9.52 -20.54 20.41
N GLY A 199 9.05 -20.72 21.66
CA GLY A 199 9.87 -20.94 22.84
C GLY A 199 10.68 -19.72 23.28
N GLY A 200 10.24 -18.51 22.96
CA GLY A 200 10.95 -17.26 23.26
C GLY A 200 12.16 -16.97 22.36
N TRP A 201 12.42 -17.81 21.36
CA TRP A 201 13.54 -17.64 20.42
C TRP A 201 13.30 -16.51 19.43
N LEU A 202 12.03 -16.18 19.16
CA LEU A 202 11.68 -15.05 18.31
C LEU A 202 11.57 -13.79 19.17
N ALA A 203 12.51 -12.87 18.98
CA ALA A 203 12.37 -11.53 19.51
C ALA A 203 11.07 -10.87 18.97
N PRO A 204 10.43 -9.97 19.74
CA PRO A 204 9.19 -9.30 19.32
C PRO A 204 9.25 -8.69 17.92
N TYR A 205 10.35 -8.02 17.59
CA TYR A 205 10.62 -7.48 16.26
C TYR A 205 10.56 -8.55 15.17
N THR A 206 11.26 -9.66 15.36
CA THR A 206 11.27 -10.77 14.39
C THR A 206 9.90 -11.43 14.26
N ALA A 207 9.17 -11.59 15.38
CA ALA A 207 7.82 -12.16 15.37
C ALA A 207 6.84 -11.28 14.58
N ILE A 208 6.89 -9.96 14.76
CA ILE A 208 6.06 -8.99 14.03
C ILE A 208 6.30 -9.12 12.52
N TYR A 209 7.56 -9.14 12.08
CA TYR A 209 7.89 -9.24 10.66
C TYR A 209 7.55 -10.60 10.06
N LEU A 210 7.84 -11.69 10.76
CA LEU A 210 7.55 -13.03 10.29
C LEU A 210 6.04 -13.22 10.05
N LEU A 211 5.22 -12.80 11.02
CA LEU A 211 3.77 -12.92 10.93
C LEU A 211 3.18 -11.97 9.88
N SER A 212 3.62 -10.72 9.85
CA SER A 212 3.17 -9.76 8.85
C SER A 212 3.52 -10.23 7.43
N GLY A 213 4.77 -10.61 7.19
CA GLY A 213 5.18 -11.15 5.89
C GLY A 213 4.37 -12.37 5.47
N GLY A 214 4.13 -13.31 6.41
CA GLY A 214 3.26 -14.47 6.17
C GLY A 214 1.83 -14.10 5.79
N LEU A 215 1.23 -13.11 6.48
CA LEU A 215 -0.10 -12.61 6.17
C LEU A 215 -0.15 -11.90 4.81
N PHE A 216 0.84 -11.07 4.50
CA PHE A 216 0.91 -10.39 3.19
C PHE A 216 1.16 -11.39 2.05
N ALA A 217 1.98 -12.41 2.25
CA ALA A 217 2.12 -13.51 1.30
C ALA A 217 0.80 -14.27 1.09
N ALA A 218 0.04 -14.53 2.17
CA ALA A 218 -1.32 -15.09 2.06
C ALA A 218 -2.26 -14.14 1.31
N GLY A 219 -2.09 -12.82 1.44
CA GLY A 219 -2.81 -11.79 0.70
C GLY A 219 -2.70 -11.94 -0.81
N VAL A 220 -1.57 -12.45 -1.33
CA VAL A 220 -1.41 -12.79 -2.77
C VAL A 220 -2.42 -13.87 -3.17
N GLY A 221 -2.53 -14.92 -2.38
CA GLY A 221 -3.51 -15.99 -2.60
C GLY A 221 -4.96 -15.55 -2.43
N LEU A 222 -5.22 -14.65 -1.46
CA LEU A 222 -6.54 -14.06 -1.26
C LEU A 222 -6.95 -13.19 -2.45
N THR A 223 -6.07 -12.33 -2.95
CA THR A 223 -6.31 -11.50 -4.15
C THR A 223 -6.61 -12.38 -5.36
N TYR A 224 -5.81 -13.42 -5.58
CA TYR A 224 -6.08 -14.44 -6.60
C TYR A 224 -7.47 -15.05 -6.43
N GLY A 225 -7.83 -15.43 -5.20
CA GLY A 225 -9.12 -16.03 -4.88
C GLY A 225 -10.29 -15.09 -5.17
N VAL A 226 -10.20 -13.82 -4.75
CA VAL A 226 -11.21 -12.78 -5.03
C VAL A 226 -11.36 -12.56 -6.53
N ALA A 227 -10.26 -12.37 -7.24
CA ALA A 227 -10.26 -12.19 -8.69
C ALA A 227 -10.93 -13.37 -9.42
N ARG A 228 -10.58 -14.60 -9.05
CA ARG A 228 -11.16 -15.83 -9.62
C ARG A 228 -12.66 -16.00 -9.35
N ARG A 229 -13.16 -15.44 -8.26
CA ARG A 229 -14.60 -15.44 -7.95
C ARG A 229 -15.36 -14.39 -8.77
N LEU A 230 -14.71 -13.28 -9.10
CA LEU A 230 -15.28 -12.24 -9.96
C LEU A 230 -15.26 -12.66 -11.44
N TYR A 231 -14.16 -13.24 -11.89
CA TYR A 231 -13.97 -13.70 -13.25
C TYR A 231 -13.17 -15.02 -13.24
N PRO A 232 -13.75 -16.14 -13.73
CA PRO A 232 -13.18 -17.49 -13.56
C PRO A 232 -12.04 -17.83 -14.52
N ASP A 233 -11.05 -16.95 -14.64
CA ASP A 233 -9.84 -17.16 -15.42
C ASP A 233 -8.58 -17.16 -14.56
N GLU A 234 -7.70 -18.17 -14.70
CA GLU A 234 -6.50 -18.32 -13.87
C GLU A 234 -5.48 -17.20 -14.13
N LYS A 235 -5.32 -16.77 -15.38
CA LYS A 235 -4.39 -15.70 -15.74
C LYS A 235 -4.83 -14.36 -15.16
N TYR A 236 -6.13 -14.05 -15.21
CA TYR A 236 -6.66 -12.86 -14.57
C TYR A 236 -6.36 -12.85 -13.08
N GLY A 237 -6.61 -13.96 -12.39
CA GLY A 237 -6.32 -14.05 -10.95
C GLY A 237 -4.85 -13.78 -10.63
N LEU A 238 -3.93 -14.37 -11.39
CA LEU A 238 -2.49 -14.16 -11.22
C LEU A 238 -2.06 -12.72 -11.57
N LEU A 239 -2.62 -12.13 -12.64
CA LEU A 239 -2.33 -10.75 -13.03
C LEU A 239 -2.87 -9.73 -12.02
N ALA A 240 -4.05 -9.97 -11.44
CA ALA A 240 -4.57 -9.14 -10.35
C ALA A 240 -3.64 -9.19 -9.12
N SER A 241 -3.11 -10.37 -8.78
CA SER A 241 -2.13 -10.53 -7.71
C SER A 241 -0.80 -9.85 -8.04
N LEU A 242 -0.35 -9.92 -9.30
CA LEU A 242 0.85 -9.20 -9.76
C LEU A 242 0.69 -7.69 -9.59
N VAL A 243 -0.45 -7.12 -10.03
CA VAL A 243 -0.74 -5.69 -9.86
C VAL A 243 -0.83 -5.31 -8.40
N ALA A 244 -1.43 -6.16 -7.54
CA ALA A 244 -1.52 -5.91 -6.11
C ALA A 244 -0.14 -5.74 -5.46
N ILE A 245 0.79 -6.68 -5.71
CA ILE A 245 2.14 -6.63 -5.15
C ILE A 245 3.06 -5.60 -5.83
N SER A 246 2.65 -5.03 -6.97
CA SER A 246 3.33 -3.91 -7.63
C SER A 246 2.82 -2.54 -7.14
N PHE A 247 1.84 -2.52 -6.23
CA PHE A 247 1.29 -1.27 -5.73
C PHE A 247 2.10 -0.76 -4.53
N PRO A 248 2.66 0.48 -4.58
CA PRO A 248 3.60 0.96 -3.55
C PRO A 248 3.05 0.87 -2.13
N LEU A 249 1.78 1.21 -1.91
CA LEU A 249 1.16 1.12 -0.59
C LEU A 249 1.06 -0.33 -0.08
N TYR A 250 0.84 -1.32 -0.95
CA TYR A 250 0.82 -2.71 -0.51
C TYR A 250 2.19 -3.20 -0.07
N LEU A 251 3.24 -2.82 -0.81
CA LEU A 251 4.63 -3.09 -0.46
C LEU A 251 4.99 -2.42 0.88
N PHE A 252 4.69 -1.13 0.99
CA PHE A 252 4.95 -0.36 2.21
C PHE A 252 4.28 -0.97 3.44
N TYR A 253 2.98 -1.32 3.36
CA TYR A 253 2.29 -1.91 4.51
C TYR A 253 2.77 -3.30 4.86
N GLY A 254 3.31 -4.04 3.91
CA GLY A 254 4.00 -5.29 4.17
C GLY A 254 5.27 -5.09 5.01
N MET A 255 6.05 -4.06 4.70
CA MET A 255 7.24 -3.68 5.46
C MET A 255 6.88 -2.97 6.77
N TYR A 256 5.88 -2.09 6.75
CA TYR A 256 5.36 -1.36 7.91
C TYR A 256 4.34 -2.21 8.67
N SER A 257 4.86 -3.17 9.42
CA SER A 257 4.14 -4.30 10.04
C SER A 257 3.33 -3.89 11.28
N ILE A 258 2.39 -2.96 11.15
CA ILE A 258 1.54 -2.44 12.23
C ILE A 258 0.12 -3.01 12.18
N PRO A 259 -0.71 -2.87 13.23
CA PRO A 259 -2.08 -3.41 13.28
C PRO A 259 -2.96 -3.03 12.09
N ARG A 260 -2.83 -1.80 11.59
CA ARG A 260 -3.55 -1.31 10.41
C ARG A 260 -3.21 -2.09 9.15
N SER A 261 -1.93 -2.41 8.96
CA SER A 261 -1.45 -3.20 7.82
C SER A 261 -2.11 -4.58 7.80
N VAL A 262 -2.16 -5.24 8.95
CA VAL A 262 -2.75 -6.57 9.10
C VAL A 262 -4.27 -6.54 8.90
N ALA A 263 -4.95 -5.50 9.39
CA ALA A 263 -6.38 -5.33 9.19
C ALA A 263 -6.77 -5.26 7.70
N SER A 264 -5.89 -4.76 6.82
CA SER A 264 -6.13 -4.76 5.37
C SER A 264 -6.19 -6.16 4.78
N ILE A 265 -5.38 -7.09 5.28
CA ILE A 265 -5.41 -8.50 4.86
C ILE A 265 -6.67 -9.21 5.38
N PHE A 266 -7.12 -8.90 6.60
CA PHE A 266 -8.41 -9.39 7.11
C PHE A 266 -9.58 -8.88 6.27
N PHE A 267 -9.52 -7.63 5.79
CA PHE A 267 -10.55 -7.12 4.88
C PHE A 267 -10.54 -7.84 3.53
N LEU A 268 -9.36 -8.16 2.98
CA LEU A 268 -9.24 -8.96 1.75
C LEU A 268 -9.81 -10.38 1.95
N ALA A 269 -9.57 -11.00 3.11
CA ALA A 269 -10.17 -12.28 3.48
C ALA A 269 -11.71 -12.17 3.62
N LEU A 270 -12.20 -11.07 4.18
CA LEU A 270 -13.63 -10.77 4.27
C LEU A 270 -14.27 -10.70 2.88
N LEU A 271 -13.66 -10.00 1.93
CA LEU A 271 -14.14 -9.93 0.55
C LEU A 271 -14.21 -11.34 -0.10
N LEU A 272 -13.21 -12.18 0.13
CA LEU A 272 -13.23 -13.55 -0.37
C LEU A 272 -14.35 -14.38 0.28
N ALA A 273 -14.58 -14.21 1.58
CA ALA A 273 -15.67 -14.87 2.29
C ALA A 273 -17.04 -14.45 1.73
N LEU A 274 -17.25 -13.15 1.49
CA LEU A 274 -18.48 -12.58 0.93
C LEU A 274 -18.76 -13.06 -0.51
N LEU A 275 -17.71 -13.26 -1.30
CA LEU A 275 -17.81 -13.81 -2.66
C LEU A 275 -17.98 -15.32 -2.70
N SER A 276 -17.85 -15.99 -1.56
CA SER A 276 -18.01 -17.44 -1.45
C SER A 276 -19.47 -17.85 -1.25
N ARG A 277 -19.80 -19.13 -1.47
CA ARG A 277 -21.15 -19.63 -1.24
C ARG A 277 -21.55 -19.43 0.22
N PRO A 278 -22.74 -18.89 0.52
CA PRO A 278 -23.19 -18.64 1.88
C PRO A 278 -23.51 -19.96 2.60
N THR A 279 -22.53 -20.46 3.32
CA THR A 279 -22.72 -21.57 4.28
C THR A 279 -22.67 -21.02 5.70
N ALA A 280 -23.17 -21.76 6.69
CA ALA A 280 -23.09 -21.36 8.09
C ALA A 280 -21.63 -21.09 8.54
N GLY A 281 -20.67 -21.92 8.07
CA GLY A 281 -19.25 -21.71 8.33
C GLY A 281 -18.73 -20.40 7.72
N MET A 282 -19.16 -20.06 6.49
CA MET A 282 -18.76 -18.83 5.82
C MET A 282 -19.39 -17.58 6.46
N GLN A 283 -20.61 -17.68 6.97
CA GLN A 283 -21.26 -16.61 7.73
C GLN A 283 -20.54 -16.40 9.07
N LEU A 284 -20.18 -17.47 9.78
CA LEU A 284 -19.41 -17.39 11.02
C LEU A 284 -18.01 -16.77 10.76
N LEU A 285 -17.34 -17.19 9.68
CA LEU A 285 -16.06 -16.60 9.27
C LEU A 285 -16.21 -15.09 8.96
N THR A 286 -17.27 -14.69 8.26
CA THR A 286 -17.58 -13.28 7.99
C THR A 286 -17.70 -12.46 9.28
N VAL A 287 -18.50 -12.96 10.25
CA VAL A 287 -18.66 -12.32 11.55
C VAL A 287 -17.34 -12.26 12.31
N GLY A 288 -16.58 -13.35 12.31
CA GLY A 288 -15.26 -13.42 12.95
C GLY A 288 -14.25 -12.43 12.34
N LEU A 289 -14.23 -12.30 11.01
CA LEU A 289 -13.36 -11.34 10.31
C LEU A 289 -13.77 -9.89 10.59
N VAL A 290 -15.08 -9.59 10.62
CA VAL A 290 -15.56 -8.26 11.02
C VAL A 290 -15.12 -7.95 12.45
N ALA A 291 -15.31 -8.87 13.39
CA ALA A 291 -14.86 -8.70 14.77
C ALA A 291 -13.34 -8.50 14.86
N ALA A 292 -12.56 -9.30 14.13
CA ALA A 292 -11.11 -9.16 14.08
C ALA A 292 -10.66 -7.78 13.55
N ILE A 293 -11.30 -7.26 12.49
CA ILE A 293 -11.01 -5.93 11.94
C ILE A 293 -11.35 -4.85 12.97
N VAL A 294 -12.50 -4.95 13.65
CA VAL A 294 -12.93 -3.98 14.68
C VAL A 294 -11.94 -3.90 15.83
N VAL A 295 -11.43 -5.06 16.29
CA VAL A 295 -10.52 -5.14 17.46
C VAL A 295 -9.05 -4.92 17.08
N ALA A 296 -8.70 -5.06 15.79
CA ALA A 296 -7.31 -4.92 15.36
C ALA A 296 -6.81 -3.47 15.37
N HIS A 297 -7.68 -2.50 15.00
CA HIS A 297 -7.23 -1.12 14.83
C HIS A 297 -8.37 -0.10 15.02
N PRO A 298 -8.13 1.02 15.76
CA PRO A 298 -9.19 1.96 16.14
C PRO A 298 -9.91 2.63 14.96
N VAL A 299 -9.19 2.95 13.90
CA VAL A 299 -9.69 3.82 12.83
C VAL A 299 -9.96 3.06 11.52
N THR A 300 -9.69 1.76 11.46
CA THR A 300 -9.86 0.95 10.23
C THR A 300 -11.31 0.77 9.81
N ILE A 301 -12.16 0.46 10.76
CA ILE A 301 -13.51 -0.03 10.48
C ILE A 301 -14.45 0.97 9.79
N PRO A 302 -14.40 2.30 10.04
CA PRO A 302 -15.17 3.27 9.27
C PRO A 302 -14.86 3.23 7.78
N PHE A 303 -13.58 3.10 7.40
CA PHE A 303 -13.18 3.01 6.00
C PHE A 303 -13.67 1.70 5.36
N VAL A 304 -13.55 0.59 6.08
CA VAL A 304 -14.10 -0.70 5.64
C VAL A 304 -15.60 -0.61 5.46
N LEU A 305 -16.35 -0.05 6.42
CA LEU A 305 -17.78 0.12 6.34
C LEU A 305 -18.19 1.02 5.16
N ALA A 306 -17.48 2.13 4.95
CA ALA A 306 -17.71 3.02 3.82
C ALA A 306 -17.49 2.31 2.47
N ILE A 307 -16.41 1.52 2.36
CA ILE A 307 -16.12 0.75 1.13
C ILE A 307 -17.17 -0.35 0.93
N LEU A 308 -17.58 -1.08 1.98
CA LEU A 308 -18.66 -2.07 1.87
C LEU A 308 -19.99 -1.43 1.44
N ALA A 309 -20.33 -0.24 1.99
CA ALA A 309 -21.50 0.51 1.56
C ALA A 309 -21.40 0.96 0.09
N LEU A 310 -20.20 1.40 -0.34
CA LEU A 310 -19.93 1.76 -1.73
C LEU A 310 -20.07 0.55 -2.67
N VAL A 311 -19.58 -0.63 -2.28
CA VAL A 311 -19.78 -1.87 -3.02
C VAL A 311 -21.27 -2.20 -3.12
N ALA A 312 -22.01 -2.16 -2.02
CA ALA A 312 -23.45 -2.42 -2.02
C ALA A 312 -24.23 -1.43 -2.90
N LEU A 313 -23.83 -0.16 -2.93
CA LEU A 313 -24.43 0.87 -3.79
C LEU A 313 -24.13 0.60 -5.27
N ALA A 314 -22.85 0.34 -5.59
CA ALA A 314 -22.42 0.03 -6.97
C ALA A 314 -23.14 -1.22 -7.50
N GLU A 315 -23.28 -2.26 -6.68
CA GLU A 315 -24.00 -3.47 -7.06
C GLU A 315 -25.47 -3.18 -7.36
N ARG A 316 -26.16 -2.41 -6.52
CA ARG A 316 -27.57 -2.06 -6.73
C ARG A 316 -27.80 -1.24 -8.00
N THR A 317 -26.81 -0.45 -8.42
CA THR A 317 -26.93 0.41 -9.61
C THR A 317 -26.51 -0.29 -10.89
N VAL A 318 -25.53 -1.22 -10.82
CA VAL A 318 -24.90 -1.82 -12.01
C VAL A 318 -25.36 -3.26 -12.24
N THR A 319 -25.67 -4.01 -11.18
CA THR A 319 -25.98 -5.43 -11.32
C THR A 319 -27.46 -5.76 -11.00
N ARG A 320 -27.99 -6.80 -11.67
CA ARG A 320 -29.28 -7.40 -11.33
C ARG A 320 -29.12 -8.72 -10.57
N SER A 321 -27.88 -9.10 -10.23
CA SER A 321 -27.57 -10.32 -9.51
C SER A 321 -27.66 -10.10 -7.99
N GLU A 322 -27.66 -11.20 -7.22
CA GLU A 322 -27.58 -11.12 -5.77
C GLU A 322 -26.34 -10.33 -5.33
N PRO A 323 -26.50 -9.38 -4.40
CA PRO A 323 -25.40 -8.52 -3.97
C PRO A 323 -24.33 -9.31 -3.20
N ILE A 324 -23.06 -8.97 -3.40
CA ILE A 324 -21.92 -9.44 -2.61
C ILE A 324 -22.08 -8.96 -1.16
N VAL A 325 -22.43 -7.66 -1.03
CA VAL A 325 -22.62 -7.01 0.26
C VAL A 325 -24.11 -6.82 0.54
N GLY A 326 -24.68 -7.75 1.29
CA GLY A 326 -26.07 -7.66 1.76
C GLY A 326 -26.23 -6.70 2.96
N SER A 327 -27.49 -6.29 3.23
CA SER A 327 -27.81 -5.46 4.40
C SER A 327 -27.37 -6.10 5.73
N TYR A 328 -27.43 -7.42 5.84
CA TYR A 328 -26.95 -8.16 7.01
C TYR A 328 -25.48 -7.82 7.33
N VAL A 329 -24.58 -7.88 6.33
CA VAL A 329 -23.15 -7.61 6.53
C VAL A 329 -22.93 -6.17 6.99
N LEU A 330 -23.61 -5.20 6.36
CA LEU A 330 -23.52 -3.79 6.76
C LEU A 330 -24.01 -3.58 8.18
N THR A 331 -25.18 -4.17 8.53
CA THR A 331 -25.75 -4.06 9.86
C THR A 331 -24.86 -4.70 10.93
N VAL A 332 -24.35 -5.92 10.69
CA VAL A 332 -23.44 -6.60 11.62
C VAL A 332 -22.17 -5.78 11.80
N THR A 333 -21.55 -5.31 10.71
CA THR A 333 -20.34 -4.49 10.78
C THR A 333 -20.58 -3.20 11.58
N PHE A 334 -21.69 -2.50 11.31
CA PHE A 334 -22.05 -1.29 12.04
C PHE A 334 -22.31 -1.57 13.53
N LEU A 335 -23.09 -2.60 13.85
CA LEU A 335 -23.43 -2.93 15.25
C LEU A 335 -22.19 -3.35 16.05
N PHE A 336 -21.32 -4.21 15.48
CA PHE A 336 -20.06 -4.57 16.14
C PHE A 336 -19.20 -3.34 16.40
N THR A 337 -19.08 -2.46 15.42
CA THR A 337 -18.32 -1.21 15.56
C THR A 337 -18.89 -0.33 16.65
N ALA A 338 -20.19 -0.04 16.58
CA ALA A 338 -20.88 0.83 17.54
C ALA A 338 -20.79 0.28 18.98
N LEU A 339 -21.06 -1.01 19.16
CA LEU A 339 -20.99 -1.66 20.47
C LEU A 339 -19.55 -1.63 21.01
N TYR A 340 -18.57 -1.97 20.19
CA TYR A 340 -17.17 -1.98 20.63
C TYR A 340 -16.68 -0.59 21.02
N TRP A 341 -16.99 0.42 20.22
CA TRP A 341 -16.58 1.80 20.50
C TRP A 341 -17.26 2.37 21.74
N LEU A 342 -18.56 2.12 21.92
CA LEU A 342 -19.29 2.64 23.08
C LEU A 342 -18.88 1.98 24.40
N TYR A 343 -18.48 0.71 24.39
CA TYR A 343 -18.20 -0.03 25.62
C TYR A 343 -16.72 -0.24 25.91
N ALA A 344 -15.87 -0.32 24.88
CA ALA A 344 -14.45 -0.65 25.05
C ALA A 344 -13.50 0.47 24.59
N ALA A 345 -13.97 1.39 23.72
CA ALA A 345 -13.11 2.38 23.07
C ALA A 345 -13.80 3.75 22.94
N GLU A 346 -14.42 4.25 24.01
CA GLU A 346 -15.16 5.52 24.04
C GLU A 346 -14.35 6.71 23.50
N PHE A 347 -13.03 6.73 23.75
CA PHE A 347 -12.15 7.78 23.24
C PHE A 347 -12.20 7.91 21.70
N VAL A 348 -12.46 6.82 20.95
CA VAL A 348 -12.60 6.86 19.49
C VAL A 348 -13.83 7.67 19.09
N VAL A 349 -14.93 7.48 19.80
CA VAL A 349 -16.18 8.22 19.56
C VAL A 349 -15.95 9.71 19.79
N THR A 350 -15.32 10.07 20.92
CA THR A 350 -14.98 11.45 21.27
C THR A 350 -14.06 12.09 20.23
N ARG A 351 -13.02 11.36 19.77
CA ARG A 351 -12.07 11.84 18.77
C ARG A 351 -12.75 12.08 17.41
N ILE A 352 -13.59 11.13 16.96
CA ILE A 352 -14.33 11.29 15.70
C ILE A 352 -15.31 12.46 15.77
N ALA A 353 -16.05 12.59 16.88
CA ALA A 353 -16.96 13.70 17.08
C ALA A 353 -16.21 15.04 17.07
N GLY A 354 -15.05 15.14 17.74
CA GLY A 354 -14.18 16.30 17.70
C GLY A 354 -13.69 16.63 16.29
N THR A 355 -13.22 15.62 15.53
CA THR A 355 -12.79 15.81 14.14
C THR A 355 -13.94 16.32 13.25
N ILE A 356 -15.14 15.73 13.37
CA ILE A 356 -16.32 16.18 12.61
C ILE A 356 -16.68 17.61 12.99
N TYR A 357 -16.64 17.93 14.28
CA TYR A 357 -16.91 19.29 14.76
C TYR A 357 -15.90 20.28 14.16
N ALA A 358 -14.61 19.98 14.23
CA ALA A 358 -13.55 20.83 13.67
C ALA A 358 -13.77 21.06 12.16
N VAL A 359 -14.01 20.00 11.39
CA VAL A 359 -14.25 20.11 9.93
C VAL A 359 -15.48 20.95 9.59
N LEU A 360 -16.54 20.91 10.40
CA LEU A 360 -17.79 21.60 10.10
C LEU A 360 -17.86 23.04 10.63
N PHE A 361 -17.16 23.33 11.73
CA PHE A 361 -17.38 24.56 12.50
C PHE A 361 -16.11 25.37 12.75
N GLU A 362 -14.92 24.80 12.61
CA GLU A 362 -13.69 25.56 12.74
C GLU A 362 -13.28 26.14 11.39
N PRO A 363 -12.92 27.44 11.34
CA PRO A 363 -12.44 28.03 10.11
C PRO A 363 -11.14 27.31 9.69
N THR A 364 -11.16 26.70 8.54
CA THR A 364 -9.96 26.13 7.94
C THR A 364 -9.06 27.29 7.52
N GLU A 365 -8.01 27.54 8.25
CA GLU A 365 -6.93 28.36 7.72
C GLU A 365 -6.39 27.61 6.51
N SER A 366 -6.45 28.24 5.34
CA SER A 366 -6.01 27.64 4.09
C SER A 366 -4.48 27.50 4.12
N ALA A 367 -4.05 26.43 4.72
CA ALA A 367 -2.67 26.00 4.63
C ALA A 367 -2.54 24.99 3.48
N VAL A 368 -2.50 25.48 2.24
CA VAL A 368 -1.59 24.81 1.30
C VAL A 368 -0.22 25.06 1.92
N PRO A 369 0.43 24.08 2.53
CA PRO A 369 1.72 24.32 3.15
C PRO A 369 2.65 24.84 2.03
N GLU A 370 2.97 26.12 2.09
CA GLU A 370 4.05 26.70 1.29
C GLU A 370 5.27 25.87 1.68
N GLY A 371 5.79 25.07 0.79
CA GLY A 371 6.93 24.22 1.05
C GLY A 371 6.74 22.70 0.85
N VAL A 372 5.52 22.18 0.80
CA VAL A 372 5.30 20.72 0.58
C VAL A 372 5.76 20.26 -0.81
N ILE A 373 5.85 21.15 -1.80
CA ILE A 373 6.29 20.81 -3.15
C ILE A 373 7.48 21.69 -3.55
N THR A 374 8.63 21.43 -2.95
CA THR A 374 9.89 22.11 -3.31
C THR A 374 10.43 21.65 -4.66
N SER A 375 10.22 20.38 -5.02
CA SER A 375 10.68 19.81 -6.30
C SER A 375 9.57 18.99 -6.96
N PRO A 376 8.70 19.60 -7.79
CA PRO A 376 7.54 18.93 -8.38
C PRO A 376 7.91 17.74 -9.27
N TRP A 377 9.08 17.74 -9.90
CA TRP A 377 9.55 16.62 -10.71
C TRP A 377 9.96 15.40 -9.89
N VAL A 378 10.51 15.61 -8.70
CA VAL A 378 10.79 14.53 -7.73
C VAL A 378 9.48 13.89 -7.29
N GLU A 379 8.47 14.70 -7.00
CA GLU A 379 7.13 14.18 -6.65
C GLU A 379 6.49 13.41 -7.79
N VAL A 380 6.60 13.90 -9.03
CA VAL A 380 6.13 13.15 -10.20
C VAL A 380 6.85 11.81 -10.31
N ALA A 381 8.17 11.76 -10.12
CA ALA A 381 8.91 10.49 -10.14
C ALA A 381 8.42 9.49 -9.09
N ASN A 382 8.13 9.97 -7.87
CA ASN A 382 7.55 9.15 -6.80
C ASN A 382 6.13 8.65 -7.12
N PHE A 383 5.37 9.43 -7.88
CA PHE A 383 3.98 9.08 -8.22
C PHE A 383 3.83 8.33 -9.55
N VAL A 384 4.90 8.15 -10.30
CA VAL A 384 4.91 7.36 -11.55
C VAL A 384 4.29 5.96 -11.37
N PRO A 385 4.57 5.18 -10.32
CA PRO A 385 3.95 3.85 -10.16
C PRO A 385 2.43 3.94 -9.99
N TYR A 386 1.91 4.99 -9.35
CA TYR A 386 0.47 5.23 -9.28
C TYR A 386 -0.11 5.57 -10.65
N GLY A 387 0.62 6.32 -11.49
CA GLY A 387 0.24 6.58 -12.88
C GLY A 387 0.10 5.29 -13.69
N PHE A 388 1.02 4.35 -13.58
CA PHE A 388 0.91 3.04 -14.22
C PHE A 388 -0.28 2.22 -13.70
N ALA A 389 -0.49 2.20 -12.38
CA ALA A 389 -1.65 1.54 -11.79
C ALA A 389 -2.95 2.16 -12.32
N LEU A 390 -3.06 3.49 -12.37
CA LEU A 390 -4.21 4.22 -12.90
C LEU A 390 -4.46 3.87 -14.38
N PHE A 391 -3.41 3.80 -15.18
CA PHE A 391 -3.52 3.40 -16.59
C PHE A 391 -4.20 2.03 -16.73
N PHE A 392 -3.76 1.02 -15.98
CA PHE A 392 -4.36 -0.30 -16.03
C PHE A 392 -5.79 -0.33 -15.47
N VAL A 393 -6.08 0.44 -14.42
CA VAL A 393 -7.43 0.56 -13.84
C VAL A 393 -8.41 1.17 -14.86
N LEU A 394 -8.01 2.26 -15.49
CA LEU A 394 -8.85 2.91 -16.51
C LEU A 394 -9.09 2.00 -17.71
N LEU A 395 -8.06 1.30 -18.18
CA LEU A 395 -8.21 0.28 -19.23
C LEU A 395 -9.17 -0.82 -18.81
N GLY A 396 -8.99 -1.37 -17.62
CA GLY A 396 -9.86 -2.42 -17.09
C GLY A 396 -11.32 -1.97 -17.03
N PHE A 397 -11.55 -0.76 -16.54
CA PHE A 397 -12.89 -0.20 -16.47
C PHE A 397 -13.53 0.03 -17.86
N LEU A 398 -12.77 0.58 -18.81
CA LEU A 398 -13.23 0.76 -20.18
C LEU A 398 -13.60 -0.58 -20.84
N PHE A 399 -12.82 -1.63 -20.63
CA PHE A 399 -13.11 -2.96 -21.18
C PHE A 399 -14.31 -3.62 -20.48
N LEU A 400 -14.51 -3.41 -19.18
CA LEU A 400 -15.67 -3.91 -18.44
C LEU A 400 -16.97 -3.27 -18.97
N LEU A 401 -16.98 -1.96 -19.20
CA LEU A 401 -18.14 -1.24 -19.77
C LEU A 401 -18.52 -1.72 -21.17
N GLU A 402 -17.57 -2.21 -21.95
CA GLU A 402 -17.85 -2.78 -23.27
C GLU A 402 -18.45 -4.15 -23.22
N ARG A 403 -17.96 -4.98 -22.31
CA ARG A 403 -18.37 -6.37 -22.21
C ARG A 403 -19.83 -6.50 -21.79
N ASP A 404 -20.29 -5.66 -20.87
CA ASP A 404 -21.69 -5.66 -20.42
C ASP A 404 -22.71 -5.36 -21.53
N ARG A 405 -22.25 -4.86 -22.68
CA ARG A 405 -23.09 -4.50 -23.83
C ARG A 405 -23.23 -5.59 -24.87
N ARG A 406 -22.37 -6.62 -24.87
CA ARG A 406 -22.53 -7.72 -25.83
C ARG A 406 -23.75 -8.53 -25.40
N PRO A 407 -24.83 -8.55 -26.22
CA PRO A 407 -26.00 -9.33 -25.90
C PRO A 407 -25.58 -10.81 -25.79
N ALA A 408 -26.11 -11.52 -24.80
CA ALA A 408 -25.86 -12.93 -24.55
C ALA A 408 -26.22 -13.86 -25.75
N TYR A 409 -26.75 -13.29 -26.83
CA TYR A 409 -27.16 -13.99 -28.04
C TYR A 409 -26.03 -14.26 -29.05
N ALA A 410 -24.82 -13.72 -28.85
CA ALA A 410 -23.73 -13.92 -29.82
C ALA A 410 -23.04 -15.29 -29.73
N ASP A 411 -23.26 -16.03 -28.65
CA ASP A 411 -22.68 -17.38 -28.46
C ASP A 411 -23.68 -18.51 -28.81
N GLY A 412 -24.68 -18.21 -29.63
CA GLY A 412 -25.64 -19.19 -30.14
C GLY A 412 -25.03 -20.18 -31.15
N GLY A 413 -24.13 -21.01 -30.73
CA GLY A 413 -23.85 -22.30 -31.38
C GLY A 413 -25.01 -23.23 -31.12
N ALA A 414 -25.83 -23.48 -32.15
CA ALA A 414 -26.83 -24.53 -32.16
C ALA A 414 -26.18 -25.88 -31.85
N GLY A 415 -26.49 -26.44 -30.71
CA GLY A 415 -26.13 -27.78 -30.29
C GLY A 415 -27.11 -28.19 -29.20
N ASP A 416 -28.11 -28.93 -29.65
CA ASP A 416 -29.15 -29.58 -28.84
C ASP A 416 -28.53 -30.57 -27.82
N ASP A 417 -29.25 -30.74 -26.73
CA ASP A 417 -29.21 -31.84 -25.77
C ASP A 417 -28.14 -31.85 -24.66
N ASP A 418 -28.78 -31.85 -23.47
CA ASP A 418 -28.23 -32.37 -22.21
C ASP A 418 -27.02 -31.62 -21.57
N VAL A 419 -27.32 -30.71 -20.66
CA VAL A 419 -26.95 -30.82 -19.25
C VAL A 419 -27.53 -29.67 -18.46
N VAL A 420 -28.60 -29.91 -17.75
CA VAL A 420 -29.05 -29.14 -16.60
C VAL A 420 -28.02 -29.35 -15.49
N HIS A 421 -26.99 -28.49 -15.41
CA HIS A 421 -26.28 -28.22 -14.16
C HIS A 421 -25.43 -26.93 -14.29
N GLY A 422 -25.80 -25.96 -13.51
CA GLY A 422 -24.97 -24.77 -13.26
C GLY A 422 -25.43 -23.57 -14.08
N GLY A 423 -26.37 -22.82 -13.49
CA GLY A 423 -26.76 -21.53 -14.03
C GLY A 423 -25.53 -20.75 -14.46
N SER A 424 -25.53 -20.30 -15.69
CA SER A 424 -24.48 -19.44 -16.25
C SER A 424 -24.41 -18.18 -15.38
N TRP A 425 -23.52 -18.22 -14.42
CA TRP A 425 -23.13 -17.04 -13.67
C TRP A 425 -22.45 -16.12 -14.69
N GLY A 426 -23.21 -15.24 -15.29
CA GLY A 426 -22.66 -14.18 -16.12
C GLY A 426 -21.72 -13.35 -15.23
N PRO A 427 -20.40 -13.41 -15.45
CA PRO A 427 -19.44 -12.72 -14.57
C PRO A 427 -19.52 -11.20 -14.68
N SER A 428 -20.33 -10.67 -15.60
CA SER A 428 -20.28 -9.29 -16.01
C SER A 428 -20.66 -8.29 -14.92
N GLY A 429 -21.78 -8.45 -14.26
CA GLY A 429 -22.30 -7.42 -13.36
C GLY A 429 -21.45 -7.17 -12.10
N ARG A 430 -20.98 -8.22 -11.41
CA ARG A 430 -20.16 -8.08 -10.19
C ARG A 430 -18.77 -7.51 -10.50
N THR A 431 -18.16 -7.92 -11.58
CA THR A 431 -16.86 -7.41 -12.00
C THR A 431 -16.96 -5.94 -12.37
N THR A 432 -18.04 -5.52 -13.05
CA THR A 432 -18.30 -4.12 -13.37
C THR A 432 -18.55 -3.29 -12.11
N ALA A 433 -19.30 -3.80 -11.12
CA ALA A 433 -19.49 -3.11 -9.85
C ALA A 433 -18.14 -2.88 -9.13
N VAL A 434 -17.26 -3.89 -9.09
CA VAL A 434 -15.90 -3.76 -8.55
C VAL A 434 -15.09 -2.72 -9.34
N GLY A 435 -15.21 -2.68 -10.67
CA GLY A 435 -14.59 -1.66 -11.52
C GLY A 435 -15.09 -0.24 -11.20
N VAL A 436 -16.41 -0.07 -10.99
CA VAL A 436 -16.99 1.22 -10.55
C VAL A 436 -16.44 1.63 -9.20
N VAL A 437 -16.38 0.71 -8.23
CA VAL A 437 -15.80 0.98 -6.91
C VAL A 437 -14.33 1.37 -7.04
N ALA A 438 -13.55 0.67 -7.87
CA ALA A 438 -12.15 1.02 -8.11
C ALA A 438 -11.99 2.46 -8.61
N ILE A 439 -12.79 2.88 -9.60
CA ILE A 439 -12.74 4.25 -10.15
C ILE A 439 -13.15 5.29 -9.09
N LEU A 440 -14.18 5.02 -8.29
CA LEU A 440 -14.61 5.93 -7.23
C LEU A 440 -13.58 6.05 -6.10
N LEU A 441 -12.78 5.00 -5.87
CA LEU A 441 -11.72 5.00 -4.88
C LEU A 441 -10.40 5.61 -5.40
N VAL A 442 -10.19 5.74 -6.71
CA VAL A 442 -8.96 6.31 -7.28
C VAL A 442 -8.55 7.63 -6.62
N PRO A 443 -9.41 8.65 -6.48
CA PRO A 443 -9.01 9.93 -5.88
C PRO A 443 -8.68 9.83 -4.38
N LEU A 444 -9.07 8.73 -3.71
CA LEU A 444 -8.83 8.49 -2.28
C LEU A 444 -7.65 7.54 -2.02
N VAL A 445 -7.24 6.78 -3.04
CA VAL A 445 -6.17 5.77 -2.96
C VAL A 445 -4.85 6.32 -3.53
N PHE A 446 -4.93 7.19 -4.52
CA PHE A 446 -3.75 7.77 -5.16
C PHE A 446 -3.36 9.10 -4.50
N PRO A 447 -2.05 9.33 -4.29
CA PRO A 447 -1.59 10.59 -3.71
C PRO A 447 -1.96 11.77 -4.61
N GLY A 448 -2.14 12.95 -4.03
CA GLY A 448 -2.30 14.21 -4.74
C GLY A 448 -3.71 14.79 -4.79
N PRO A 449 -4.75 14.13 -5.35
CA PRO A 449 -6.07 14.75 -5.41
C PRO A 449 -6.65 15.13 -4.05
N VAL A 450 -6.36 14.34 -3.02
CA VAL A 450 -6.83 14.59 -1.64
C VAL A 450 -6.04 15.70 -0.95
N LEU A 451 -4.76 15.88 -1.30
CA LEU A 451 -3.93 16.96 -0.79
C LEU A 451 -4.46 18.35 -1.19
N LEU A 452 -5.35 18.42 -2.17
CA LEU A 452 -6.01 19.66 -2.61
C LEU A 452 -7.24 20.03 -1.76
N LEU A 453 -7.65 19.16 -0.84
CA LEU A 453 -8.85 19.32 -0.03
C LEU A 453 -8.46 19.39 1.45
N ASP A 454 -7.98 20.57 1.90
CA ASP A 454 -7.59 20.82 3.30
C ASP A 454 -8.67 20.38 4.30
N ALA A 455 -9.94 20.55 3.95
CA ALA A 455 -11.08 20.08 4.74
C ALA A 455 -11.06 18.55 4.98
N LEU A 456 -10.41 17.77 4.13
CA LEU A 456 -10.30 16.31 4.26
C LEU A 456 -9.00 15.84 4.93
N ALA A 457 -8.02 16.71 5.11
CA ALA A 457 -6.75 16.37 5.77
C ALA A 457 -7.00 15.90 7.23
N GLY A 458 -7.90 16.57 7.95
CA GLY A 458 -8.31 16.17 9.31
C GLY A 458 -9.00 14.81 9.38
N VAL A 459 -9.61 14.32 8.28
CA VAL A 459 -10.29 13.01 8.22
C VAL A 459 -9.33 11.86 7.87
N ASN A 460 -8.05 12.14 7.59
CA ASN A 460 -7.06 11.14 7.15
C ASN A 460 -7.58 10.27 5.99
N VAL A 461 -8.08 10.89 4.94
CA VAL A 461 -8.71 10.22 3.79
C VAL A 461 -7.74 9.31 3.05
N ASP A 462 -6.43 9.57 3.15
CA ASP A 462 -5.33 8.70 2.69
C ASP A 462 -5.48 7.25 3.17
N ARG A 463 -6.14 7.04 4.32
CA ARG A 463 -6.40 5.70 4.87
C ARG A 463 -7.31 4.83 3.99
N PHE A 464 -8.09 5.41 3.08
CA PHE A 464 -8.77 4.62 2.05
C PHE A 464 -7.79 3.83 1.18
N GLY A 465 -6.56 4.32 1.01
CA GLY A 465 -5.51 3.63 0.29
C GLY A 465 -5.20 2.23 0.84
N HIS A 466 -5.29 2.05 2.15
CA HIS A 466 -5.00 0.78 2.82
C HIS A 466 -6.00 -0.34 2.49
N TYR A 467 -7.22 0.02 2.11
CA TYR A 467 -8.32 -0.93 1.85
C TYR A 467 -8.77 -0.87 0.41
N GLY A 468 -8.62 0.29 -0.24
CA GLY A 468 -9.02 0.53 -1.62
C GLY A 468 -8.08 -0.08 -2.65
N PHE A 469 -6.79 -0.30 -2.31
CA PHE A 469 -5.77 -0.82 -3.23
C PHE A 469 -6.19 -2.13 -3.90
N MET A 470 -6.94 -2.98 -3.22
CA MET A 470 -7.38 -4.26 -3.77
C MET A 470 -8.37 -4.11 -4.92
N PHE A 471 -9.23 -3.10 -4.88
CA PHE A 471 -10.13 -2.78 -5.99
C PHE A 471 -9.36 -2.25 -7.19
N VAL A 472 -8.34 -1.42 -6.93
CA VAL A 472 -7.37 -0.96 -7.93
C VAL A 472 -6.65 -2.16 -8.57
N ALA A 473 -6.17 -3.09 -7.77
CA ALA A 473 -5.49 -4.30 -8.25
C ALA A 473 -6.40 -5.21 -9.07
N LEU A 474 -7.66 -5.37 -8.66
CA LEU A 474 -8.64 -6.17 -9.40
C LEU A 474 -8.98 -5.53 -10.75
N ALA A 475 -9.28 -4.24 -10.77
CA ALA A 475 -9.60 -3.52 -12.02
C ALA A 475 -8.36 -3.41 -12.93
N GLY A 476 -7.19 -3.07 -12.37
CA GLY A 476 -5.93 -2.99 -13.11
C GLY A 476 -5.48 -4.34 -13.66
N GLY A 477 -5.61 -5.41 -12.87
CA GLY A 477 -5.36 -6.77 -13.30
C GLY A 477 -6.26 -7.20 -14.46
N TYR A 478 -7.52 -6.74 -14.47
CA TYR A 478 -8.44 -6.99 -15.59
C TYR A 478 -8.00 -6.21 -16.85
N GLY A 479 -7.55 -4.97 -16.70
CA GLY A 479 -6.99 -4.18 -17.80
C GLY A 479 -5.77 -4.85 -18.42
N LEU A 480 -4.84 -5.30 -17.59
CA LEU A 480 -3.65 -6.03 -18.02
C LEU A 480 -4.01 -7.38 -18.70
N TYR A 481 -4.99 -8.10 -18.14
CA TYR A 481 -5.50 -9.34 -18.70
C TYR A 481 -6.08 -9.14 -20.11
N GLU A 482 -6.95 -8.16 -20.29
CA GLU A 482 -7.57 -7.87 -21.59
C GLU A 482 -6.55 -7.41 -22.64
N LEU A 483 -5.56 -6.60 -22.24
CA LEU A 483 -4.45 -6.24 -23.12
C LEU A 483 -3.67 -7.49 -23.57
N LEU A 484 -3.37 -8.38 -22.63
CA LEU A 484 -2.67 -9.62 -22.93
C LEU A 484 -3.51 -10.54 -23.82
N GLN A 485 -4.83 -10.59 -23.65
CA GLN A 485 -5.72 -11.44 -24.47
C GLN A 485 -5.94 -10.92 -25.89
N ARG A 486 -5.91 -9.62 -26.08
CA ARG A 486 -6.20 -8.97 -27.38
C ARG A 486 -4.95 -8.59 -28.16
N GLY A 487 -3.78 -8.61 -27.50
CA GLY A 487 -2.50 -8.17 -28.08
C GLY A 487 -1.71 -9.30 -28.73
N GLY A 488 -0.81 -8.92 -29.66
CA GLY A 488 0.22 -9.79 -30.21
C GLY A 488 1.58 -9.60 -29.55
N LEU A 489 2.66 -10.04 -30.21
CA LEU A 489 4.03 -9.90 -29.70
C LEU A 489 4.41 -8.46 -29.38
N THR A 490 3.99 -7.50 -30.20
CA THR A 490 4.25 -6.06 -29.94
C THR A 490 3.66 -5.60 -28.61
N VAL A 491 2.41 -5.99 -28.32
CA VAL A 491 1.78 -5.65 -27.03
C VAL A 491 2.51 -6.31 -25.87
N LEU A 492 2.94 -7.57 -26.01
CA LEU A 492 3.75 -8.26 -25.00
C LEU A 492 5.06 -7.50 -24.71
N LEU A 493 5.78 -7.06 -25.74
CA LEU A 493 7.04 -6.31 -25.58
C LEU A 493 6.80 -4.93 -24.92
N VAL A 494 5.74 -4.23 -25.32
CA VAL A 494 5.34 -2.96 -24.67
C VAL A 494 4.94 -3.18 -23.22
N LEU A 495 4.19 -4.24 -22.91
CA LEU A 495 3.84 -4.58 -21.53
C LEU A 495 5.07 -4.92 -20.68
N LEU A 496 6.08 -5.62 -21.25
CA LEU A 496 7.34 -5.87 -20.54
C LEU A 496 8.03 -4.56 -20.16
N LEU A 497 8.11 -3.60 -21.09
CA LEU A 497 8.69 -2.27 -20.80
C LEU A 497 7.88 -1.53 -19.72
N ILE A 498 6.56 -1.45 -19.87
CA ILE A 498 5.68 -0.76 -18.91
C ILE A 498 5.78 -1.40 -17.53
N LEU A 499 5.72 -2.73 -17.45
CA LEU A 499 5.81 -3.45 -16.18
C LEU A 499 7.20 -3.33 -15.54
N SER A 500 8.27 -3.32 -16.35
CA SER A 500 9.62 -3.06 -15.85
C SER A 500 9.71 -1.70 -15.16
N LEU A 501 9.22 -0.63 -15.82
CA LEU A 501 9.18 0.71 -15.24
C LEU A 501 8.24 0.80 -14.04
N PHE A 502 7.05 0.21 -14.14
CA PHE A 502 6.07 0.20 -13.06
C PHE A 502 6.64 -0.46 -11.79
N THR A 503 7.18 -1.67 -11.91
CA THR A 503 7.68 -2.41 -10.76
C THR A 503 8.96 -1.80 -10.20
N PHE A 504 9.86 -1.31 -11.06
CA PHE A 504 11.06 -0.60 -10.60
C PHE A 504 10.70 0.64 -9.79
N THR A 505 9.83 1.52 -10.34
CA THR A 505 9.41 2.75 -9.64
C THR A 505 8.55 2.47 -8.41
N ALA A 506 7.79 1.36 -8.38
CA ALA A 506 7.02 0.97 -7.21
C ALA A 506 7.91 0.52 -6.03
N VAL A 507 8.94 -0.27 -6.32
CA VAL A 507 9.85 -0.78 -5.28
C VAL A 507 10.83 0.30 -4.83
N SER A 508 11.18 1.27 -5.69
CA SER A 508 12.05 2.41 -5.39
C SER A 508 11.31 3.69 -5.04
N SER A 509 10.00 3.64 -4.74
CA SER A 509 9.26 4.82 -4.27
C SER A 509 9.63 5.15 -2.82
N ASP A 510 9.43 6.39 -2.41
CA ASP A 510 9.69 6.83 -1.03
C ASP A 510 8.94 6.03 0.04
N PHE A 511 7.77 5.51 -0.31
CA PHE A 511 7.02 4.65 0.59
C PHE A 511 7.71 3.31 0.86
N THR A 512 8.52 2.82 -0.11
CA THR A 512 9.15 1.50 -0.04
C THR A 512 10.66 1.56 0.16
N ALA A 513 11.26 2.72 0.00
CA ALA A 513 12.70 2.87 0.01
C ALA A 513 13.15 4.24 0.50
N SER A 514 13.42 4.37 1.81
CA SER A 514 14.10 5.56 2.33
C SER A 514 15.58 5.64 1.93
N ASP A 515 16.16 4.52 1.57
CA ASP A 515 17.48 4.36 0.98
C ASP A 515 17.44 4.41 -0.55
N ASN A 516 16.39 5.02 -1.12
CA ASN A 516 16.18 5.07 -2.55
C ASN A 516 17.29 5.88 -3.25
N PRO A 517 18.09 5.25 -4.12
CA PRO A 517 19.14 5.95 -4.82
C PRO A 517 18.64 6.76 -6.03
N VAL A 518 17.36 6.66 -6.38
CA VAL A 518 16.76 7.33 -7.56
C VAL A 518 16.11 8.64 -7.18
N VAL A 519 15.48 8.69 -6.02
CA VAL A 519 14.74 9.83 -5.51
C VAL A 519 15.22 10.11 -4.09
N GLU A 520 16.09 11.07 -3.93
CA GLU A 520 16.49 11.54 -2.62
C GLU A 520 15.38 12.39 -2.04
N ARG A 521 14.76 11.90 -0.98
CA ARG A 521 13.96 12.71 -0.09
C ARG A 521 14.70 12.93 1.20
N PRO A 522 14.93 14.17 1.55
CA PRO A 522 15.76 14.50 2.70
C PRO A 522 15.07 14.27 4.06
N PHE A 523 13.87 13.71 4.16
CA PHE A 523 13.13 13.84 5.39
C PHE A 523 12.61 12.56 6.06
N TYR A 524 13.14 11.37 5.73
CA TYR A 524 12.73 10.16 6.48
C TYR A 524 13.90 9.26 6.79
N THR A 525 14.13 9.02 8.07
CA THR A 525 14.88 7.86 8.52
C THR A 525 13.89 6.74 8.78
N PHE A 526 13.95 5.67 7.99
CA PHE A 526 13.12 4.49 8.21
C PHE A 526 13.81 3.41 9.05
N TYR A 527 15.08 3.57 9.36
CA TYR A 527 15.88 2.56 10.05
C TYR A 527 16.89 3.19 11.02
N LEU A 528 17.33 2.37 11.97
CA LEU A 528 18.47 2.63 12.82
C LEU A 528 19.55 1.60 12.53
N SER A 529 20.79 2.05 12.44
CA SER A 529 21.94 1.18 12.35
C SER A 529 22.20 0.47 13.70
N ASP A 530 22.92 -0.65 13.67
CA ASP A 530 23.34 -1.31 14.91
C ASP A 530 24.29 -0.43 15.74
N HIS A 531 25.07 0.41 15.08
CA HIS A 531 25.98 1.36 15.72
C HIS A 531 25.22 2.43 16.50
N GLU A 532 24.17 3.04 15.90
CA GLU A 532 23.31 4.01 16.59
C GLU A 532 22.61 3.36 17.79
N ARG A 533 22.06 2.17 17.62
CA ARG A 533 21.38 1.44 18.70
C ARG A 533 22.30 1.13 19.88
N GLN A 534 23.54 0.71 19.62
CA GLN A 534 24.55 0.50 20.65
C GLN A 534 24.95 1.82 21.32
N SER A 535 25.05 2.91 20.55
CA SER A 535 25.33 4.24 21.09
C SER A 535 24.21 4.73 22.01
N PHE A 536 22.95 4.54 21.63
CA PHE A 536 21.80 4.90 22.47
C PHE A 536 21.78 4.12 23.78
N ALA A 537 22.09 2.82 23.75
CA ALA A 537 22.21 2.00 24.96
C ALA A 537 23.34 2.52 25.87
N ALA A 538 24.50 2.84 25.31
CA ALA A 538 25.64 3.37 26.08
C ALA A 538 25.33 4.75 26.68
N VAL A 539 24.60 5.60 25.98
CA VAL A 539 24.15 6.90 26.48
C VAL A 539 23.13 6.73 27.61
N ASP A 540 22.15 5.84 27.46
CA ASP A 540 21.18 5.55 28.52
C ASP A 540 21.84 5.03 29.81
N ASP A 541 22.80 4.10 29.67
CA ASP A 541 23.54 3.56 30.80
C ASP A 541 24.46 4.61 31.48
N GLY A 542 24.96 5.60 30.74
CA GLY A 542 25.93 6.59 31.19
C GLY A 542 25.36 7.93 31.62
N TYR A 543 24.18 8.31 31.12
CA TYR A 543 23.60 9.63 31.35
C TYR A 543 22.19 9.51 31.92
N GLY A 544 22.01 9.98 33.17
CA GLY A 544 20.73 9.84 33.89
C GLY A 544 19.79 11.06 33.79
N GLY A 545 20.11 12.04 32.93
CA GLY A 545 19.32 13.27 32.75
C GLY A 545 18.38 13.22 31.55
N GLU A 546 17.63 14.30 31.35
CA GLU A 546 16.81 14.49 30.15
C GLU A 546 17.72 14.86 28.96
N ILE A 547 17.44 14.25 27.80
CA ILE A 547 18.23 14.42 26.57
C ILE A 547 17.33 15.06 25.51
N GLY A 548 17.75 16.22 24.97
CA GLY A 548 17.20 16.80 23.77
C GLY A 548 17.72 16.05 22.54
N THR A 549 16.85 15.65 21.60
CA THR A 549 17.29 14.95 20.39
C THR A 549 16.23 15.00 19.29
N ASP A 550 16.51 14.36 18.15
CA ASP A 550 15.53 14.18 17.09
C ASP A 550 14.43 13.18 17.48
N ARG A 551 13.28 13.29 16.79
CA ARG A 551 12.07 12.49 17.10
C ARG A 551 12.32 10.98 17.07
N ILE A 552 13.18 10.49 16.17
CA ILE A 552 13.41 9.05 16.01
C ILE A 552 14.26 8.52 17.14
N ALA A 553 15.36 9.21 17.45
CA ALA A 553 16.21 8.86 18.59
C ALA A 553 15.45 8.95 19.91
N CYS A 554 14.71 10.06 20.16
CA CYS A 554 13.92 10.23 21.36
C CYS A 554 12.90 9.10 21.53
N ARG A 555 12.17 8.78 20.47
CA ARG A 555 11.16 7.73 20.53
C ARG A 555 11.78 6.36 20.80
N TYR A 556 12.89 6.04 20.14
CA TYR A 556 13.59 4.78 20.37
C TYR A 556 14.11 4.67 21.82
N MET A 557 14.80 5.69 22.30
CA MET A 557 15.35 5.72 23.66
C MET A 557 14.23 5.65 24.72
N GLY A 558 13.16 6.43 24.55
CA GLY A 558 12.03 6.41 25.48
C GLY A 558 11.29 5.07 25.50
N GLU A 559 11.09 4.43 24.35
CA GLU A 559 10.30 3.20 24.24
C GLU A 559 11.09 1.92 24.58
N PHE A 560 12.41 1.88 24.32
CA PHE A 560 13.24 0.69 24.52
C PHE A 560 14.12 0.75 25.77
N HIS A 561 14.53 1.95 26.19
CA HIS A 561 15.41 2.14 27.34
C HIS A 561 14.71 2.82 28.51
N GLY A 562 13.59 3.52 28.26
CA GLY A 562 12.91 4.29 29.29
C GLY A 562 13.58 5.62 29.60
N SER A 563 14.51 6.07 28.75
CA SER A 563 15.24 7.32 28.89
C SER A 563 14.28 8.53 28.88
N LEU A 564 14.56 9.51 29.72
CA LEU A 564 13.88 10.80 29.65
C LEU A 564 14.43 11.58 28.45
N CYS A 565 13.61 11.82 27.46
CA CYS A 565 14.01 12.58 26.30
C CYS A 565 12.89 13.50 25.81
N SER A 566 13.28 14.61 25.18
CA SER A 566 12.42 15.58 24.49
C SER A 566 12.88 15.82 23.08
N VAL A 567 11.91 16.10 22.20
CA VAL A 567 12.22 16.47 20.81
C VAL A 567 12.55 17.95 20.80
N VAL A 568 13.75 18.26 20.34
CA VAL A 568 14.27 19.65 20.27
C VAL A 568 13.41 20.50 19.33
N ASP A 569 13.13 21.75 19.73
CA ASP A 569 12.38 22.71 18.91
C ASP A 569 13.29 23.46 17.92
N ALA A 570 13.29 23.02 16.69
CA ALA A 570 14.08 23.63 15.62
C ALA A 570 13.58 25.02 15.18
N GLY A 571 12.39 25.46 15.63
CA GLY A 571 11.85 26.79 15.31
C GLY A 571 12.59 27.93 16.00
N GLU A 572 13.44 27.65 16.98
CA GLU A 572 14.20 28.63 17.75
C GLU A 572 15.56 29.00 17.12
N GLY A 573 15.92 28.40 15.97
CA GLY A 573 17.17 28.70 15.26
C GLY A 573 18.41 28.40 16.12
N ASP A 574 19.30 29.37 16.32
CA ASP A 574 20.54 29.19 17.08
C ASP A 574 20.31 28.84 18.56
N ALA A 575 19.15 29.19 19.13
CA ALA A 575 18.78 28.89 20.51
C ALA A 575 18.12 27.50 20.67
N MET A 576 17.99 26.70 19.62
CA MET A 576 17.25 25.43 19.64
C MET A 576 17.74 24.42 20.71
N PHE A 577 18.95 24.56 21.20
CA PHE A 577 19.54 23.67 22.21
C PHE A 577 19.56 24.25 23.63
N ASP A 578 19.16 25.51 23.83
CA ASP A 578 19.35 26.22 25.10
C ASP A 578 18.53 25.64 26.26
N ASP A 579 17.38 25.06 25.95
CA ASP A 579 16.48 24.46 26.96
C ASP A 579 16.89 23.02 27.37
N HIS A 580 18.00 22.49 26.83
CA HIS A 580 18.43 21.11 27.07
C HIS A 580 19.81 21.04 27.74
N ASP A 581 19.89 20.36 28.88
CA ASP A 581 21.18 20.12 29.57
C ASP A 581 22.12 19.22 28.78
N ALA A 582 21.56 18.29 28.01
CA ALA A 582 22.30 17.45 27.07
C ALA A 582 21.55 17.29 25.75
N VAL A 583 22.30 17.32 24.66
CA VAL A 583 21.79 17.18 23.30
C VAL A 583 22.45 16.00 22.61
N LEU A 584 21.66 15.07 22.09
CA LEU A 584 22.10 13.95 21.30
C LEU A 584 21.86 14.23 19.81
N VAL A 585 22.91 14.18 19.02
CA VAL A 585 22.90 14.37 17.58
C VAL A 585 23.32 13.08 16.87
N ARG A 586 22.53 12.63 15.91
CA ARG A 586 22.84 11.49 15.04
C ARG A 586 23.73 11.95 13.87
N GLU A 587 25.00 12.19 14.15
CA GLU A 587 25.94 12.78 13.17
C GLU A 587 26.09 11.93 11.91
N GLY A 588 26.18 10.61 12.04
CA GLY A 588 26.30 9.73 10.89
C GLY A 588 25.08 9.72 9.97
N GLU A 589 23.88 9.96 10.52
CA GLU A 589 22.68 10.13 9.70
C GLU A 589 22.61 11.53 9.08
N LEU A 590 22.99 12.55 9.84
CA LEU A 590 22.96 13.94 9.41
C LEU A 590 23.85 14.22 8.18
N GLU A 591 24.96 13.49 8.02
CA GLU A 591 25.80 13.55 6.82
C GLU A 591 25.04 13.19 5.53
N ASN A 592 23.98 12.38 5.66
CA ASN A 592 23.24 11.84 4.52
C ASN A 592 21.83 12.43 4.40
N ARG A 593 21.22 12.85 5.52
CA ARG A 593 19.80 13.26 5.60
C ARG A 593 19.55 14.22 6.75
N PRO A 594 18.56 15.14 6.62
CA PRO A 594 18.11 15.95 7.72
C PRO A 594 17.60 15.12 8.89
N LEU A 595 17.85 15.57 10.10
CA LEU A 595 17.24 15.02 11.32
C LEU A 595 15.85 15.58 11.53
N GLN A 596 14.95 14.75 12.06
CA GLN A 596 13.57 15.13 12.37
C GLN A 596 13.46 15.63 13.80
N PHE A 597 13.77 16.87 14.05
CA PHE A 597 13.41 17.62 15.25
C PHE A 597 11.90 17.99 15.22
N THR A 598 11.45 19.10 15.78
CA THR A 598 10.07 19.58 15.51
C THR A 598 9.90 19.96 14.04
N GLN A 599 10.98 20.40 13.38
CA GLN A 599 11.12 20.58 11.94
C GLN A 599 12.28 19.73 11.44
N TYR A 600 12.47 19.65 10.12
CA TYR A 600 13.63 18.99 9.53
C TYR A 600 14.81 19.97 9.50
N VAL A 601 15.94 19.52 10.01
CA VAL A 601 17.20 20.28 10.07
C VAL A 601 18.26 19.49 9.34
N ASP A 602 18.81 20.04 8.29
CA ASP A 602 19.95 19.47 7.59
C ASP A 602 21.29 19.93 8.20
N GLU A 603 22.38 19.40 7.69
CA GLU A 603 23.72 19.70 8.20
C GLU A 603 24.07 21.20 8.13
N SER A 604 23.54 21.93 7.13
CA SER A 604 23.79 23.37 6.94
C SER A 604 22.99 24.24 7.91
N ASP A 605 21.87 23.76 8.37
CA ASP A 605 20.95 24.50 9.25
C ASP A 605 21.16 24.17 10.75
N LEU A 606 21.98 23.14 11.05
CA LEU A 606 22.31 22.81 12.43
C LEU A 606 23.24 23.89 13.03
N PRO A 607 22.92 24.51 14.18
CA PRO A 607 23.79 25.51 14.83
C PRO A 607 25.00 24.84 15.47
N ARG A 608 26.01 24.53 14.66
CA ARG A 608 27.24 23.84 15.10
C ARG A 608 28.03 24.66 16.09
N ASP A 609 28.05 25.97 15.95
CA ASP A 609 28.77 26.85 16.86
C ASP A 609 28.25 26.70 18.30
N THR A 610 26.94 26.63 18.47
CA THR A 610 26.29 26.38 19.78
C THR A 610 26.61 24.99 20.34
N LEU A 611 26.73 23.98 19.49
CA LEU A 611 27.16 22.64 19.92
C LEU A 611 28.62 22.56 20.29
N GLU A 612 29.51 23.31 19.58
CA GLU A 612 30.93 23.36 19.85
C GLU A 612 31.28 24.13 21.15
N GLU A 613 30.38 25.00 21.63
CA GLU A 613 30.49 25.66 22.93
C GLU A 613 30.19 24.71 24.10
N ARG A 614 29.59 23.54 23.86
CA ARG A 614 29.25 22.53 24.85
C ARG A 614 30.33 21.47 24.94
N ASP A 615 30.44 20.83 26.09
CA ASP A 615 31.33 19.69 26.27
C ASP A 615 30.81 18.46 25.52
N ARG A 616 31.59 17.91 24.60
CA ARG A 616 31.28 16.67 23.91
C ARG A 616 31.58 15.50 24.85
N VAL A 617 30.55 14.98 25.53
CA VAL A 617 30.68 13.94 26.58
C VAL A 617 30.61 12.51 26.05
N TYR A 618 30.10 12.33 24.87
CA TYR A 618 30.06 11.05 24.16
C TYR A 618 30.24 11.24 22.66
N ASP A 619 30.97 10.31 22.03
CA ASP A 619 31.14 10.28 20.58
C ASP A 619 31.46 8.86 20.13
N SER A 620 30.63 8.35 19.22
CA SER A 620 30.82 7.06 18.55
C SER A 620 31.12 7.20 17.06
N GLY A 621 31.14 8.42 16.52
CA GLY A 621 31.17 8.68 15.09
C GLY A 621 29.80 8.59 14.41
N ALA A 622 28.87 7.82 14.96
CA ALA A 622 27.48 7.78 14.48
C ALA A 622 26.56 8.70 15.30
N VAL A 623 26.85 8.82 16.58
CA VAL A 623 26.07 9.58 17.56
C VAL A 623 27.03 10.37 18.45
N ALA A 624 26.75 11.65 18.66
CA ALA A 624 27.44 12.51 19.62
C ALA A 624 26.46 13.03 20.67
N VAL A 625 26.94 13.21 21.90
CA VAL A 625 26.20 13.87 22.99
C VAL A 625 27.01 15.05 23.50
N HIS A 626 26.36 16.20 23.56
CA HIS A 626 26.87 17.49 24.00
C HIS A 626 26.11 17.93 25.27
N SER A 627 26.82 18.31 26.34
CA SER A 627 26.23 18.72 27.63
C SER A 627 26.74 20.08 28.10
#